data_1bcf5f90d4afac3f7914e3c0e6942368
#
_entry.id   1bcf5f90d4afac3f7914e3c0e6942368
#
_cell.length_a   1.000
_cell.length_b   1.000
_cell.length_c   1.000
_cell.angle_alpha   90.00
_cell.angle_beta   90.00
_cell.angle_gamma   90.00
#
_symmetry.space_group_name_H-M   'P 1'
#
loop_
_entity.id
_entity.type
_entity.pdbx_description
1 polymer ?
#
loop_
_entity_poly.entity_id
_entity_poly.type
_entity_poly.pdbx_seq_one_letter_code
_entity_poly.pdbx_strand_id
1 'polypeptide(L)'
;MLGDPGLACSGGVLRDSNGNWLRGFSHKLEITNSLAAELWGVRDGLLLARDLNIRKLIIESDAKSVVDLLKTENLGNNAFHLYSALINDCRYLILSFEEAFVQHAHRESNFYADILAKEGHNLLTPFSLYIFPLAFVVSQLLADIRGVLYPRML
;
A
#
# COMPACT_ATOMS: atom_id res chain seq x y z
N MET A 1 -6.84 -1.32 -11.27
CA MET A 1 -7.13 -2.75 -11.43
C MET A 1 -7.91 -3.02 -12.71
N LEU A 2 -7.53 -4.01 -13.46
CA LEU A 2 -8.09 -4.31 -14.78
C LEU A 2 -9.04 -5.51 -14.71
N GLY A 3 -10.22 -5.33 -14.18
CA GLY A 3 -11.21 -6.39 -14.10
C GLY A 3 -10.85 -7.52 -13.13
N ASP A 4 -11.75 -8.48 -12.97
CA ASP A 4 -11.63 -9.60 -12.05
C ASP A 4 -12.07 -10.89 -12.71
N PRO A 5 -11.25 -11.96 -12.67
CA PRO A 5 -9.82 -11.93 -12.39
C PRO A 5 -9.02 -11.49 -13.60
N GLY A 6 -7.77 -11.07 -13.38
CA GLY A 6 -6.89 -10.70 -14.47
C GLY A 6 -5.49 -10.44 -13.96
N LEU A 7 -4.61 -10.01 -14.86
CA LEU A 7 -3.29 -9.53 -14.45
C LEU A 7 -3.48 -8.29 -13.59
N ALA A 8 -2.85 -8.28 -12.44
CA ALA A 8 -2.97 -7.20 -11.49
C ALA A 8 -1.59 -6.71 -11.07
N CYS A 9 -1.56 -5.47 -10.64
CA CYS A 9 -0.36 -4.87 -10.08
C CYS A 9 -0.76 -4.15 -8.80
N SER A 10 0.14 -4.14 -7.84
CA SER A 10 0.00 -3.32 -6.66
C SER A 10 1.11 -2.27 -6.64
N GLY A 11 0.90 -1.24 -5.87
CA GLY A 11 1.90 -0.20 -5.68
C GLY A 11 1.65 0.50 -4.36
N GLY A 12 2.70 1.11 -3.85
CA GLY A 12 2.60 1.84 -2.62
C GLY A 12 3.74 2.82 -2.45
N VAL A 13 3.56 3.73 -1.52
CA VAL A 13 4.52 4.78 -1.20
C VAL A 13 4.62 4.90 0.31
N LEU A 14 5.85 4.96 0.81
CA LEU A 14 6.15 5.38 2.18
C LEU A 14 6.63 6.82 2.15
N ARG A 15 6.03 7.65 3.00
CA ARG A 15 6.37 9.06 3.14
C ARG A 15 6.54 9.39 4.61
N ASP A 16 7.40 10.34 4.92
CA ASP A 16 7.55 10.80 6.29
C ASP A 16 6.45 11.80 6.69
N SER A 17 6.49 12.28 7.92
CA SER A 17 5.50 13.23 8.44
C SER A 17 5.49 14.56 7.70
N ASN A 18 6.54 14.87 6.97
CA ASN A 18 6.63 16.09 6.14
C ASN A 18 6.21 15.82 4.69
N GLY A 19 5.76 14.60 4.38
CA GLY A 19 5.35 14.22 3.04
C GLY A 19 6.50 13.86 2.11
N ASN A 20 7.72 13.78 2.62
CA ASN A 20 8.88 13.44 1.82
C ASN A 20 8.86 11.96 1.45
N TRP A 21 9.26 11.68 0.22
CA TRP A 21 9.37 10.32 -0.29
C TRP A 21 10.44 9.55 0.47
N LEU A 22 10.08 8.41 1.03
CA LEU A 22 11.05 7.48 1.60
C LEU A 22 11.33 6.35 0.62
N ARG A 23 10.30 5.63 0.23
CA ARG A 23 10.39 4.53 -0.74
C ARG A 23 9.06 4.40 -1.46
N GLY A 24 9.13 3.87 -2.67
CA GLY A 24 7.95 3.43 -3.40
C GLY A 24 8.18 2.05 -3.97
N PHE A 25 7.10 1.38 -4.38
CA PHE A 25 7.22 0.08 -4.99
C PHE A 25 6.11 -0.17 -6.00
N SER A 26 6.41 -1.05 -6.95
CA SER A 26 5.44 -1.65 -7.85
C SER A 26 5.63 -3.16 -7.82
N HIS A 27 4.53 -3.90 -7.78
CA HIS A 27 4.55 -5.36 -7.73
C HIS A 27 3.62 -5.90 -8.82
N LYS A 28 4.21 -6.63 -9.76
CA LYS A 28 3.47 -7.30 -10.82
C LYS A 28 2.99 -8.64 -10.30
N LEU A 29 1.71 -8.72 -10.04
CA LEU A 29 1.09 -9.93 -9.50
C LEU A 29 0.69 -10.88 -10.63
N GLU A 30 0.52 -12.13 -10.29
CA GLU A 30 -0.09 -13.09 -11.20
C GLU A 30 -1.59 -12.79 -11.29
N ILE A 31 -2.35 -13.68 -11.91
CA ILE A 31 -3.80 -13.50 -12.07
C ILE A 31 -4.45 -13.41 -10.69
N THR A 32 -5.13 -12.30 -10.41
CA THR A 32 -5.83 -12.06 -9.16
C THR A 32 -6.89 -10.97 -9.37
N ASN A 33 -7.61 -10.63 -8.30
CA ASN A 33 -8.63 -9.59 -8.33
C ASN A 33 -8.18 -8.33 -7.57
N SER A 34 -9.02 -7.30 -7.58
CA SER A 34 -8.69 -6.02 -6.98
C SER A 34 -8.50 -6.09 -5.48
N LEU A 35 -9.30 -6.88 -4.77
CA LEU A 35 -9.17 -7.03 -3.32
C LEU A 35 -7.81 -7.64 -2.96
N ALA A 36 -7.44 -8.73 -3.64
CA ALA A 36 -6.15 -9.37 -3.40
C ALA A 36 -5.00 -8.44 -3.76
N ALA A 37 -5.10 -7.69 -4.85
CA ALA A 37 -4.06 -6.74 -5.24
C ALA A 37 -3.84 -5.67 -4.17
N GLU A 38 -4.92 -5.13 -3.62
CA GLU A 38 -4.83 -4.14 -2.55
C GLU A 38 -4.21 -4.72 -1.27
N LEU A 39 -4.59 -5.93 -0.90
CA LEU A 39 -4.01 -6.62 0.25
C LEU A 39 -2.51 -6.89 0.05
N TRP A 40 -2.11 -7.29 -1.14
CA TRP A 40 -0.70 -7.47 -1.48
C TRP A 40 0.07 -6.15 -1.37
N GLY A 41 -0.53 -5.05 -1.78
CA GLY A 41 0.07 -3.73 -1.65
C GLY A 41 0.31 -3.37 -0.18
N VAL A 42 -0.66 -3.64 0.68
CA VAL A 42 -0.50 -3.41 2.12
C VAL A 42 0.62 -4.27 2.69
N ARG A 43 0.64 -5.55 2.35
CA ARG A 43 1.67 -6.46 2.82
C ARG A 43 3.07 -6.01 2.40
N ASP A 44 3.23 -5.68 1.13
CA ASP A 44 4.52 -5.21 0.61
C ASP A 44 4.98 -3.93 1.29
N GLY A 45 4.08 -2.99 1.49
CA GLY A 45 4.38 -1.74 2.18
C GLY A 45 4.76 -1.95 3.64
N LEU A 46 4.08 -2.85 4.34
CA LEU A 46 4.40 -3.18 5.73
C LEU A 46 5.78 -3.81 5.86
N LEU A 47 6.12 -4.74 4.97
CA LEU A 47 7.45 -5.36 4.95
C LEU A 47 8.54 -4.32 4.69
N LEU A 48 8.29 -3.44 3.74
CA LEU A 48 9.23 -2.35 3.42
C LEU A 48 9.42 -1.41 4.60
N ALA A 49 8.33 -1.00 5.25
CA ALA A 49 8.39 -0.13 6.42
C ALA A 49 9.20 -0.78 7.54
N ARG A 50 9.00 -2.07 7.75
CA ARG A 50 9.75 -2.82 8.77
C ARG A 50 11.23 -2.89 8.43
N ASP A 51 11.57 -3.12 7.17
CA ASP A 51 12.96 -3.15 6.71
C ASP A 51 13.66 -1.80 6.90
N LEU A 52 12.91 -0.71 6.84
CA LEU A 52 13.42 0.64 7.07
C LEU A 52 13.43 1.02 8.56
N ASN A 53 13.08 0.10 9.45
CA ASN A 53 13.03 0.30 10.90
C ASN A 53 12.04 1.40 11.31
N ILE A 54 10.97 1.57 10.56
CA ILE A 54 9.88 2.46 10.91
C ILE A 54 9.12 1.84 12.08
N ARG A 55 8.90 2.61 13.15
CA ARG A 55 8.29 2.11 14.38
C ARG A 55 6.82 2.48 14.49
N LYS A 56 6.43 3.63 13.94
CA LYS A 56 5.06 4.15 13.98
C LYS A 56 4.61 4.43 12.56
N LEU A 57 3.43 3.94 12.22
CA LEU A 57 2.98 3.94 10.83
C LEU A 57 1.47 4.19 10.74
N ILE A 58 1.07 5.00 9.77
CA ILE A 58 -0.31 5.12 9.36
C ILE A 58 -0.43 4.46 8.00
N ILE A 59 -1.32 3.48 7.91
CA ILE A 59 -1.58 2.73 6.69
C ILE A 59 -2.87 3.29 6.09
N GLU A 60 -2.76 3.79 4.86
CA GLU A 60 -3.92 4.35 4.17
C GLU A 60 -4.23 3.56 2.90
N SER A 61 -5.51 3.29 2.69
CA SER A 61 -6.01 2.67 1.46
C SER A 61 -7.32 3.34 1.07
N ASP A 62 -7.55 3.51 -0.23
CA ASP A 62 -8.83 4.00 -0.74
C ASP A 62 -9.88 2.88 -0.83
N ALA A 63 -9.50 1.65 -0.61
CA ALA A 63 -10.40 0.49 -0.58
C ALA A 63 -10.95 0.28 0.82
N LYS A 64 -12.16 0.73 1.06
CA LYS A 64 -12.81 0.60 2.37
C LYS A 64 -12.90 -0.84 2.84
N SER A 65 -13.17 -1.77 1.92
CA SER A 65 -13.24 -3.20 2.26
C SER A 65 -11.93 -3.72 2.83
N VAL A 66 -10.81 -3.26 2.31
CA VAL A 66 -9.48 -3.63 2.82
C VAL A 66 -9.28 -3.07 4.22
N VAL A 67 -9.62 -1.81 4.41
CA VAL A 67 -9.52 -1.17 5.73
C VAL A 67 -10.33 -1.94 6.77
N ASP A 68 -11.56 -2.28 6.44
CA ASP A 68 -12.44 -3.02 7.36
C ASP A 68 -11.89 -4.41 7.69
N LEU A 69 -11.34 -5.10 6.68
CA LEU A 69 -10.77 -6.43 6.89
C LEU A 69 -9.52 -6.40 7.78
N LEU A 70 -8.77 -5.32 7.75
CA LEU A 70 -7.50 -5.23 8.50
C LEU A 70 -7.67 -4.72 9.92
N LYS A 71 -8.82 -4.20 10.29
CA LYS A 71 -9.06 -3.76 11.65
C LYS A 71 -9.11 -4.94 12.60
N THR A 72 -8.46 -4.79 13.74
CA THR A 72 -8.26 -5.90 14.68
C THR A 72 -9.55 -6.41 15.31
N GLU A 73 -10.57 -5.57 15.43
CA GLU A 73 -11.87 -5.98 15.97
C GLU A 73 -12.58 -7.02 15.09
N ASN A 74 -12.10 -7.22 13.86
CA ASN A 74 -12.71 -8.17 12.93
C ASN A 74 -11.97 -9.52 12.86
N LEU A 75 -11.08 -9.79 13.80
CA LEU A 75 -10.22 -10.98 13.76
C LEU A 75 -10.99 -12.30 13.59
N GLY A 76 -12.13 -12.46 14.26
CA GLY A 76 -12.92 -13.69 14.20
C GLY A 76 -13.74 -13.84 12.92
N ASN A 77 -13.91 -12.77 12.15
CA ASN A 77 -14.87 -12.75 11.04
C ASN A 77 -14.28 -13.23 9.71
N ASN A 78 -12.97 -13.51 9.66
CA ASN A 78 -12.28 -13.80 8.41
C ASN A 78 -11.81 -15.25 8.28
N ALA A 79 -12.21 -16.13 9.21
CA ALA A 79 -11.75 -17.52 9.21
C ALA A 79 -12.05 -18.25 7.90
N PHE A 80 -13.15 -17.90 7.25
CA PHE A 80 -13.60 -18.54 6.00
C PHE A 80 -13.44 -17.64 4.78
N HIS A 81 -12.77 -16.49 4.91
CA HIS A 81 -12.55 -15.62 3.78
C HIS A 81 -11.56 -16.27 2.81
N LEU A 82 -11.78 -16.09 1.49
CA LEU A 82 -10.91 -16.65 0.46
C LEU A 82 -9.44 -16.24 0.64
N TYR A 83 -9.19 -15.02 1.11
CA TYR A 83 -7.84 -14.50 1.31
C TYR A 83 -7.44 -14.43 2.78
N SER A 84 -7.97 -15.32 3.60
CA SER A 84 -7.73 -15.28 5.05
C SER A 84 -6.25 -15.32 5.42
N ALA A 85 -5.45 -16.12 4.70
CA ALA A 85 -4.01 -16.20 4.95
C ALA A 85 -3.32 -14.85 4.72
N LEU A 86 -3.64 -14.18 3.62
CA LEU A 86 -3.07 -12.89 3.28
C LEU A 86 -3.53 -11.80 4.26
N ILE A 87 -4.79 -11.81 4.64
CA ILE A 87 -5.36 -10.91 5.64
C ILE A 87 -4.65 -11.08 6.98
N ASN A 88 -4.47 -12.32 7.41
CA ASN A 88 -3.79 -12.63 8.66
C ASN A 88 -2.32 -12.22 8.64
N ASP A 89 -1.63 -12.39 7.52
CA ASP A 89 -0.26 -11.91 7.35
C ASP A 89 -0.18 -10.40 7.53
N CYS A 90 -1.08 -9.67 6.90
CA CYS A 90 -1.13 -8.21 7.03
C CYS A 90 -1.39 -7.80 8.49
N ARG A 91 -2.35 -8.43 9.15
CA ARG A 91 -2.67 -8.14 10.56
C ARG A 91 -1.48 -8.43 11.47
N TYR A 92 -0.82 -9.56 11.25
CA TYR A 92 0.36 -9.91 12.02
C TYR A 92 1.45 -8.87 11.86
N LEU A 93 1.70 -8.43 10.63
CA LEU A 93 2.69 -7.39 10.36
C LEU A 93 2.31 -6.06 11.02
N ILE A 94 1.04 -5.67 10.97
CA ILE A 94 0.56 -4.45 11.63
C ILE A 94 0.87 -4.48 13.13
N LEU A 95 0.62 -5.61 13.77
CA LEU A 95 0.89 -5.78 15.20
C LEU A 95 2.37 -5.77 15.54
N SER A 96 3.25 -5.95 14.57
CA SER A 96 4.70 -5.93 14.81
C SER A 96 5.27 -4.51 14.99
N PHE A 97 4.51 -3.47 14.64
CA PHE A 97 4.93 -2.08 14.82
C PHE A 97 4.62 -1.59 16.23
N GLU A 98 5.38 -0.64 16.71
CA GLU A 98 5.11 -0.02 18.02
C GLU A 98 3.72 0.64 18.03
N GLU A 99 3.41 1.38 16.98
CA GLU A 99 2.07 1.93 16.73
C GLU A 99 1.77 1.82 15.24
N ALA A 100 0.61 1.31 14.90
CA ALA A 100 0.17 1.29 13.52
C ALA A 100 -1.35 1.40 13.47
N PHE A 101 -1.83 2.27 12.60
CA PHE A 101 -3.25 2.51 12.38
C PHE A 101 -3.58 2.29 10.93
N VAL A 102 -4.72 1.67 10.69
CA VAL A 102 -5.26 1.50 9.34
C VAL A 102 -6.44 2.46 9.20
N GLN A 103 -6.43 3.27 8.16
CA GLN A 103 -7.51 4.21 7.91
C GLN A 103 -7.82 4.33 6.43
N HIS A 104 -9.07 4.70 6.14
CA HIS A 104 -9.50 4.97 4.78
C HIS A 104 -8.94 6.30 4.31
N ALA A 105 -8.41 6.33 3.10
CA ALA A 105 -7.88 7.53 2.47
C ALA A 105 -8.76 7.94 1.30
N HIS A 106 -8.82 9.23 1.03
CA HIS A 106 -9.46 9.72 -0.19
C HIS A 106 -8.63 9.33 -1.41
N ARG A 107 -9.30 9.20 -2.54
CA ARG A 107 -8.66 8.79 -3.79
C ARG A 107 -7.49 9.70 -4.18
N GLU A 108 -7.63 11.01 -3.97
CA GLU A 108 -6.56 11.97 -4.29
C GLU A 108 -5.30 11.71 -3.47
N SER A 109 -5.45 11.28 -2.21
CA SER A 109 -4.32 10.95 -1.35
C SER A 109 -3.60 9.68 -1.80
N ASN A 110 -4.30 8.81 -2.52
CA ASN A 110 -3.77 7.53 -3.00
C ASN A 110 -3.16 7.63 -4.41
N PHE A 111 -3.02 8.82 -4.93
CA PHE A 111 -2.61 9.08 -6.31
C PHE A 111 -1.28 8.42 -6.67
N TYR A 112 -0.28 8.54 -5.80
CA TYR A 112 1.06 7.98 -6.08
C TYR A 112 1.05 6.46 -6.10
N ALA A 113 0.32 5.86 -5.18
CA ALA A 113 0.18 4.40 -5.15
C ALA A 113 -0.49 3.90 -6.43
N ASP A 114 -1.50 4.60 -6.93
CA ASP A 114 -2.17 4.26 -8.18
C ASP A 114 -1.21 4.34 -9.37
N ILE A 115 -0.38 5.38 -9.44
CA ILE A 115 0.61 5.51 -10.51
C ILE A 115 1.60 4.34 -10.46
N LEU A 116 2.11 4.02 -9.28
CA LEU A 116 3.07 2.94 -9.13
C LEU A 116 2.45 1.58 -9.42
N ALA A 117 1.19 1.37 -9.05
CA ALA A 117 0.49 0.15 -9.41
C ALA A 117 0.36 0.00 -10.93
N LYS A 118 0.03 1.07 -11.63
CA LYS A 118 -0.04 1.05 -13.10
C LYS A 118 1.32 0.78 -13.73
N GLU A 119 2.37 1.35 -13.16
CA GLU A 119 3.74 1.13 -13.63
C GLU A 119 4.14 -0.33 -13.49
N GLY A 120 3.54 -1.07 -12.58
CA GLY A 120 3.76 -2.50 -12.42
C GLY A 120 3.55 -3.29 -13.70
N HIS A 121 2.64 -2.86 -14.59
CA HIS A 121 2.38 -3.53 -15.86
C HIS A 121 3.59 -3.45 -16.82
N ASN A 122 4.46 -2.48 -16.62
CA ASN A 122 5.65 -2.27 -17.46
C ASN A 122 6.91 -2.91 -16.89
N LEU A 123 6.81 -3.58 -15.74
CA LEU A 123 7.97 -4.19 -15.12
C LEU A 123 8.47 -5.40 -15.91
N LEU A 124 9.79 -5.51 -16.01
CA LEU A 124 10.46 -6.70 -16.55
C LEU A 124 10.66 -7.75 -15.46
N THR A 125 10.60 -7.34 -14.19
CA THR A 125 10.72 -8.22 -13.03
C THR A 125 9.43 -8.16 -12.23
N PRO A 126 9.15 -9.15 -11.35
CA PRO A 126 7.91 -9.14 -10.57
C PRO A 126 7.78 -7.96 -9.61
N PHE A 127 8.90 -7.43 -9.11
CA PHE A 127 8.89 -6.38 -8.10
C PHE A 127 9.93 -5.33 -8.43
N SER A 128 9.60 -4.06 -8.19
CA SER A 128 10.54 -2.95 -8.32
C SER A 128 10.42 -2.01 -7.13
N LEU A 129 11.56 -1.67 -6.57
CA LEU A 129 11.66 -0.73 -5.46
C LEU A 129 12.20 0.59 -5.99
N TYR A 130 11.54 1.69 -5.62
CA TYR A 130 11.95 3.03 -6.05
C TYR A 130 12.49 3.80 -4.85
N ILE A 131 13.81 3.95 -4.81
CA ILE A 131 14.47 4.75 -3.77
C ILE A 131 14.16 6.23 -3.98
N PHE A 132 14.08 6.65 -5.25
CA PHE A 132 13.72 8.00 -5.64
C PHE A 132 12.40 7.98 -6.42
N PRO A 133 11.58 9.05 -6.34
CA PRO A 133 10.35 9.10 -7.10
C PRO A 133 10.62 9.10 -8.61
N LEU A 134 9.72 8.45 -9.35
CA LEU A 134 9.78 8.48 -10.81
C LEU A 134 9.57 9.91 -11.32
N ALA A 135 10.14 10.24 -12.46
CA ALA A 135 10.13 11.59 -13.00
C ALA A 135 8.72 12.18 -13.12
N PHE A 136 7.76 11.38 -13.56
CA PHE A 136 6.37 11.83 -13.72
C PHE A 136 5.62 11.99 -12.38
N VAL A 137 6.20 11.53 -11.28
CA VAL A 137 5.63 11.70 -9.93
C VAL A 137 6.20 12.94 -9.25
N VAL A 138 7.40 13.37 -9.61
CA VAL A 138 8.13 14.44 -8.91
C VAL A 138 7.35 15.75 -8.89
N SER A 139 6.76 16.16 -10.01
CA SER A 139 6.03 17.42 -10.08
C SER A 139 4.81 17.42 -9.15
N GLN A 140 4.10 16.30 -9.08
CA GLN A 140 2.95 16.16 -8.20
C GLN A 140 3.38 16.12 -6.73
N LEU A 141 4.48 15.44 -6.44
CA LEU A 141 5.04 15.37 -5.09
C LEU A 141 5.42 16.77 -4.60
N LEU A 142 6.05 17.58 -5.45
CA LEU A 142 6.41 18.96 -5.12
C LEU A 142 5.16 19.82 -4.87
N ALA A 143 4.10 19.62 -5.63
CA ALA A 143 2.84 20.31 -5.40
C ALA A 143 2.25 19.95 -4.03
N ASP A 144 2.33 18.68 -3.62
CA ASP A 144 1.81 18.21 -2.34
C ASP A 144 2.62 18.75 -1.16
N ILE A 145 3.92 18.91 -1.30
CA ILE A 145 4.77 19.45 -0.23
C ILE A 145 4.33 20.85 0.21
N ARG A 146 3.67 21.58 -0.69
CA ARG A 146 3.14 22.92 -0.38
C ARG A 146 1.81 22.88 0.36
N GLY A 147 1.16 21.72 0.42
CA GLY A 147 -0.14 21.53 1.06
C GLY A 147 -0.03 20.95 2.45
N VAL A 148 -1.06 20.20 2.83
CA VAL A 148 -1.08 19.49 4.12
C VAL A 148 -0.49 18.11 3.92
N LEU A 149 0.45 17.73 4.79
CA LEU A 149 1.18 16.48 4.70
C LEU A 149 1.09 15.73 6.01
N TYR A 150 1.04 14.40 5.92
CA TYR A 150 0.98 13.53 7.09
C TYR A 150 1.73 12.23 6.78
N PRO A 151 2.23 11.56 7.84
CA PRO A 151 2.91 10.28 7.64
C PRO A 151 1.89 9.24 7.17
N ARG A 152 2.24 8.50 6.13
CA ARG A 152 1.36 7.45 5.61
C ARG A 152 2.07 6.51 4.66
N MET A 153 1.50 5.32 4.54
CA MET A 153 1.83 4.37 3.50
C MET A 153 0.63 4.31 2.54
N LEU A 154 0.88 4.56 1.29
CA LEU A 154 -0.15 4.56 0.25
C LEU A 154 0.03 3.42 -0.73
#